data_ca2e2fbaff9797b00b14e2496e55e47f
#
_entry.id   ca2e2fbaff9797b00b14e2496e55e47f
#
_cell.length_a   1.000
_cell.length_b   1.000
_cell.length_c   1.000
_cell.angle_alpha   90.00
_cell.angle_beta   90.00
_cell.angle_gamma   90.00
#
_symmetry.space_group_name_H-M   'P 1'
#
loop_
_entity.id
_entity.type
_entity.pdbx_description
1 polymer ?
#
loop_
_entity_poly.entity_id
_entity_poly.type
_entity_poly.pdbx_seq_one_letter_code
_entity_poly.pdbx_strand_id
1 'polypeptide(L)'
;MTRITSVKVEGFKGIESLHVNTTRVNLVTGRNNTGKTSLLEAVLLAFDPAKLKDFSENLSTLINAKHDEACITVETETGTRTLGLEKPDHTVARQMFIESLSEFTDSVSDRIRDNFDSEMFTPDELRSEVKERIIDQVTEAHVSEVQKNSLIAHFQGKAYFLLNSDNASREVIKDAADDIVQQFAKESGSKNSVDTERFGIGLLGFHMLDRTRFVRESPPRSESVSFIDTHDLTIRPEKESDEADAVKTDDIEEFLIKNEIVDDLRSFNLDNVVFEADSGKKYSVPYEFMGDGFKAIIGILWELLDDETTGEIVLLEEPGVHMHPGYVRELLYFIIRIARENGTQILTTTHNHDFITDFFTENLTEGERVFLSEEFSLIQMQQNAADVMTYEEAEESLKELHLDLRGL
;
A
#
# COMPACT_ATOMS: atom_id res chain seq x y z
N MET A 1 -8.65 20.47 7.31
CA MET A 1 -7.72 19.77 6.43
C MET A 1 -6.55 19.31 7.29
N THR A 2 -6.11 18.08 7.16
CA THR A 2 -5.00 17.57 7.95
C THR A 2 -3.72 17.77 7.14
N ARG A 3 -2.76 18.58 7.64
CA ARG A 3 -1.45 18.78 7.02
C ARG A 3 -0.39 18.17 7.90
N ILE A 4 0.52 17.41 7.32
CA ILE A 4 1.73 16.90 7.98
C ILE A 4 2.72 18.06 8.12
N THR A 5 3.28 18.22 9.30
CA THR A 5 4.32 19.22 9.59
C THR A 5 5.69 18.58 9.78
N SER A 6 5.72 17.35 10.30
CA SER A 6 6.96 16.58 10.41
C SER A 6 6.70 15.08 10.38
N VAL A 7 7.70 14.33 9.95
CA VAL A 7 7.72 12.86 9.94
C VAL A 7 8.98 12.38 10.64
N LYS A 8 8.81 11.55 11.67
CA LYS A 8 9.89 10.86 12.36
C LYS A 8 9.72 9.35 12.17
N VAL A 9 10.76 8.69 11.71
CA VAL A 9 10.78 7.24 11.47
C VAL A 9 12.00 6.65 12.16
N GLU A 10 11.79 5.62 12.95
CA GLU A 10 12.84 4.89 13.66
C GLU A 10 12.67 3.40 13.44
N GLY A 11 13.70 2.71 12.97
CA GLY A 11 13.74 1.26 12.83
C GLY A 11 12.79 0.68 11.79
N PHE A 12 12.37 1.43 10.75
CA PHE A 12 11.40 0.96 9.74
C PHE A 12 12.07 0.65 8.42
N LYS A 13 11.96 -0.58 7.93
CA LYS A 13 12.54 -1.07 6.67
C LYS A 13 14.03 -0.68 6.54
N GLY A 14 14.39 0.09 5.50
CA GLY A 14 15.75 0.60 5.29
C GLY A 14 16.13 1.81 6.16
N ILE A 15 15.20 2.41 6.90
CA ILE A 15 15.41 3.61 7.69
C ILE A 15 15.77 3.23 9.14
N GLU A 16 16.99 3.54 9.58
CA GLU A 16 17.39 3.37 10.99
C GLU A 16 16.81 4.50 11.86
N SER A 17 17.01 5.75 11.44
CA SER A 17 16.43 6.92 12.10
C SER A 17 16.37 8.07 11.10
N LEU A 18 15.21 8.70 10.99
CA LEU A 18 14.96 9.83 10.11
C LEU A 18 14.02 10.82 10.80
N HIS A 19 14.29 12.12 10.66
CA HIS A 19 13.36 13.17 11.04
C HIS A 19 13.40 14.26 9.98
N VAL A 20 12.26 14.56 9.37
CA VAL A 20 12.11 15.56 8.31
C VAL A 20 10.91 16.46 8.58
N ASN A 21 11.06 17.75 8.34
CA ASN A 21 9.94 18.67 8.27
C ASN A 21 9.36 18.67 6.86
N THR A 22 8.07 18.87 6.76
CA THR A 22 7.35 18.86 5.50
C THR A 22 6.59 20.16 5.26
N THR A 23 6.43 20.50 3.99
CA THR A 23 5.64 21.62 3.51
C THR A 23 4.44 21.08 2.69
N ARG A 24 3.82 21.90 1.86
CA ARG A 24 2.70 21.45 1.02
C ARG A 24 3.15 20.61 -0.17
N VAL A 25 4.28 20.96 -0.78
CA VAL A 25 4.88 20.18 -1.87
C VAL A 25 6.25 19.69 -1.42
N ASN A 26 6.41 18.37 -1.33
CA ASN A 26 7.64 17.74 -0.85
C ASN A 26 8.19 16.83 -1.92
N LEU A 27 9.36 17.17 -2.43
CA LEU A 27 10.09 16.39 -3.42
C LEU A 27 11.16 15.56 -2.72
N VAL A 28 10.98 14.24 -2.68
CA VAL A 28 11.89 13.31 -2.03
C VAL A 28 12.83 12.72 -3.07
N THR A 29 14.11 13.04 -2.96
CA THR A 29 15.17 12.56 -3.87
C THR A 29 16.21 11.73 -3.12
N GLY A 30 17.14 11.13 -3.85
CA GLY A 30 18.22 10.33 -3.27
C GLY A 30 18.54 9.11 -4.11
N ARG A 31 19.66 8.45 -3.81
CA ARG A 31 20.07 7.21 -4.48
C ARG A 31 19.06 6.08 -4.26
N ASN A 32 19.16 5.03 -5.07
CA ASN A 32 18.40 3.82 -4.82
C ASN A 32 18.76 3.23 -3.43
N ASN A 33 17.78 2.66 -2.77
CA ASN A 33 17.90 2.06 -1.43
C ASN A 33 18.23 3.06 -0.29
N THR A 34 17.96 4.35 -0.45
CA THR A 34 18.09 5.33 0.64
C THR A 34 16.84 5.45 1.49
N GLY A 35 15.76 4.72 1.17
CA GLY A 35 14.53 4.72 1.97
C GLY A 35 13.43 5.68 1.49
N LYS A 36 13.49 6.18 0.24
CA LYS A 36 12.45 7.08 -0.33
C LYS A 36 11.05 6.47 -0.25
N THR A 37 10.87 5.29 -0.85
CA THR A 37 9.61 4.53 -0.78
C THR A 37 9.23 4.22 0.67
N SER A 38 10.20 3.82 1.50
CA SER A 38 9.94 3.54 2.92
C SER A 38 9.44 4.76 3.68
N LEU A 39 9.84 5.98 3.32
CA LEU A 39 9.30 7.21 3.91
C LEU A 39 7.83 7.41 3.53
N LEU A 40 7.46 7.22 2.25
CA LEU A 40 6.06 7.32 1.83
C LEU A 40 5.20 6.23 2.50
N GLU A 41 5.67 4.99 2.51
CA GLU A 41 4.98 3.88 3.18
C GLU A 41 4.83 4.11 4.69
N ALA A 42 5.84 4.69 5.36
CA ALA A 42 5.75 5.06 6.76
C ALA A 42 4.62 6.08 7.00
N VAL A 43 4.52 7.10 6.16
CA VAL A 43 3.42 8.08 6.23
C VAL A 43 2.08 7.38 5.99
N LEU A 44 1.96 6.58 4.93
CA LEU A 44 0.73 5.82 4.64
C LEU A 44 0.28 5.01 5.86
N LEU A 45 1.17 4.21 6.43
CA LEU A 45 0.86 3.33 7.55
C LEU A 45 0.52 4.07 8.85
N ALA A 46 1.09 5.27 9.08
CA ALA A 46 0.73 6.10 10.22
C ALA A 46 -0.70 6.66 10.11
N PHE A 47 -1.23 6.80 8.90
CA PHE A 47 -2.61 7.22 8.66
C PHE A 47 -3.56 6.04 8.49
N ASP A 48 -3.18 5.02 7.73
CA ASP A 48 -3.97 3.81 7.47
C ASP A 48 -3.19 2.53 7.84
N PRO A 49 -3.11 2.18 9.12
CA PRO A 49 -2.43 0.96 9.56
C PRO A 49 -3.11 -0.32 9.07
N ALA A 50 -4.35 -0.25 8.57
CA ALA A 50 -5.01 -1.40 7.94
C ALA A 50 -4.30 -1.88 6.66
N LYS A 51 -3.52 -0.99 6.01
CA LYS A 51 -2.67 -1.30 4.86
C LYS A 51 -1.48 -2.21 5.20
N LEU A 52 -1.16 -2.43 6.47
CA LEU A 52 -0.14 -3.43 6.87
C LEU A 52 -0.39 -4.82 6.29
N LYS A 53 -1.65 -5.19 6.06
CA LYS A 53 -2.01 -6.47 5.44
C LYS A 53 -1.53 -6.60 3.98
N ASP A 54 -1.30 -5.47 3.30
CA ASP A 54 -0.88 -5.45 1.89
C ASP A 54 0.64 -5.75 1.76
N PHE A 55 1.40 -5.67 2.88
CA PHE A 55 2.81 -6.07 2.96
C PHE A 55 2.93 -7.58 3.22
N SER A 56 2.59 -8.41 2.23
CA SER A 56 2.30 -9.85 2.42
C SER A 56 3.51 -10.77 2.57
N GLU A 57 4.70 -10.41 2.08
CA GLU A 57 5.74 -11.44 1.92
C GLU A 57 6.68 -11.61 3.11
N ASN A 58 6.88 -10.59 3.95
CA ASN A 58 7.77 -10.70 5.11
C ASN A 58 7.48 -9.60 6.14
N LEU A 59 6.49 -9.79 6.99
CA LEU A 59 6.12 -8.80 8.03
C LEU A 59 7.31 -8.42 8.92
N SER A 60 8.18 -9.37 9.25
CA SER A 60 9.36 -9.09 10.05
C SER A 60 10.36 -8.14 9.39
N THR A 61 10.33 -7.99 8.06
CA THR A 61 11.20 -7.07 7.33
C THR A 61 10.72 -5.61 7.36
N LEU A 62 9.52 -5.36 7.86
CA LEU A 62 9.04 -4.00 8.15
C LEU A 62 9.83 -3.37 9.30
N ILE A 63 10.43 -4.20 10.18
CA ILE A 63 11.33 -3.72 11.22
C ILE A 63 12.76 -3.86 10.70
N ASN A 64 13.53 -2.78 10.78
CA ASN A 64 14.93 -2.75 10.36
C ASN A 64 15.72 -3.84 11.08
N ALA A 65 16.62 -4.53 10.35
CA ALA A 65 17.39 -5.66 10.88
C ALA A 65 18.27 -5.33 12.10
N LYS A 66 18.56 -4.05 12.35
CA LYS A 66 19.35 -3.57 13.51
C LYS A 66 18.48 -3.19 14.71
N HIS A 67 17.16 -3.29 14.59
CA HIS A 67 16.20 -2.88 15.59
C HIS A 67 15.25 -4.04 15.96
N ASP A 68 14.74 -4.04 17.16
CA ASP A 68 13.73 -4.99 17.64
C ASP A 68 12.31 -4.45 17.43
N GLU A 69 12.19 -3.14 17.25
CA GLU A 69 10.94 -2.41 17.06
C GLU A 69 11.10 -1.31 16.02
N ALA A 70 9.98 -0.85 15.46
CA ALA A 70 9.93 0.35 14.63
C ALA A 70 8.88 1.31 15.20
N CYS A 71 9.18 2.62 15.08
CA CYS A 71 8.27 3.67 15.49
C CYS A 71 8.16 4.73 14.39
N ILE A 72 6.94 5.00 13.97
CA ILE A 72 6.61 6.03 13.01
C ILE A 72 5.75 7.07 13.71
N THR A 73 6.21 8.32 13.72
CA THR A 73 5.47 9.45 14.29
C THR A 73 5.28 10.51 13.22
N VAL A 74 4.03 10.86 12.96
CA VAL A 74 3.65 11.92 12.02
C VAL A 74 2.96 13.03 12.80
N GLU A 75 3.58 14.19 12.82
CA GLU A 75 2.98 15.39 13.39
C GLU A 75 2.15 16.11 12.33
N THR A 76 0.96 16.54 12.71
CA THR A 76 0.05 17.28 11.85
C THR A 76 -0.41 18.55 12.56
N GLU A 77 -0.99 19.50 11.83
CA GLU A 77 -1.60 20.70 12.42
C GLU A 77 -2.68 20.39 13.47
N THR A 78 -3.29 19.21 13.40
CA THR A 78 -4.40 18.81 14.26
C THR A 78 -4.02 17.83 15.37
N GLY A 79 -2.79 17.31 15.37
CA GLY A 79 -2.31 16.36 16.38
C GLY A 79 -1.21 15.45 15.86
N THR A 80 -0.85 14.47 16.69
CA THR A 80 0.21 13.51 16.39
C THR A 80 -0.38 12.12 16.16
N ARG A 81 0.10 11.43 15.14
CA ARG A 81 -0.19 10.02 14.87
C ARG A 81 1.06 9.20 15.10
N THR A 82 0.93 8.11 15.81
CA THR A 82 2.04 7.20 16.09
C THR A 82 1.64 5.77 15.77
N LEU A 83 2.49 5.08 15.03
CA LEU A 83 2.42 3.66 14.76
C LEU A 83 3.70 3.00 15.28
N GLY A 84 3.57 2.11 16.27
CA GLY A 84 4.65 1.24 16.74
C GLY A 84 4.52 -0.13 16.10
N LEU A 85 5.63 -0.75 15.72
CA LEU A 85 5.70 -2.11 15.21
C LEU A 85 6.69 -2.90 16.05
N GLU A 86 6.31 -4.10 16.51
CA GLU A 86 7.20 -4.98 17.24
C GLU A 86 7.04 -6.44 16.81
N LYS A 87 8.09 -7.24 16.98
CA LYS A 87 8.04 -8.69 16.77
C LYS A 87 7.44 -9.34 18.00
N PRO A 88 6.44 -10.23 17.86
CA PRO A 88 5.90 -10.94 19.01
C PRO A 88 6.95 -11.86 19.63
N ASP A 89 6.94 -12.00 20.94
CA ASP A 89 7.68 -13.07 21.58
C ASP A 89 7.05 -14.43 21.27
N HIS A 90 7.73 -15.51 21.63
CA HIS A 90 7.27 -16.88 21.36
C HIS A 90 5.90 -17.18 21.96
N THR A 91 5.62 -16.67 23.15
CA THR A 91 4.33 -16.91 23.85
C THR A 91 3.19 -16.20 23.14
N VAL A 92 3.40 -14.94 22.77
CA VAL A 92 2.43 -14.14 22.02
C VAL A 92 2.23 -14.71 20.62
N ALA A 93 3.29 -15.10 19.92
CA ALA A 93 3.19 -15.73 18.59
C ALA A 93 2.36 -17.03 18.64
N ARG A 94 2.58 -17.87 19.66
CA ARG A 94 1.78 -19.08 19.88
C ARG A 94 0.30 -18.75 20.11
N GLN A 95 0.02 -17.76 20.93
CA GLN A 95 -1.36 -17.34 21.21
C GLN A 95 -2.03 -16.79 19.95
N MET A 96 -1.35 -15.91 19.19
CA MET A 96 -1.84 -15.37 17.90
C MET A 96 -2.18 -16.49 16.92
N PHE A 97 -1.30 -17.50 16.83
CA PHE A 97 -1.51 -18.64 15.94
C PHE A 97 -2.74 -19.44 16.33
N ILE A 98 -2.87 -19.83 17.61
CA ILE A 98 -4.03 -20.57 18.11
C ILE A 98 -5.33 -19.79 17.87
N GLU A 99 -5.33 -18.50 18.11
CA GLU A 99 -6.50 -17.65 17.86
C GLU A 99 -6.84 -17.55 16.36
N SER A 100 -5.83 -17.50 15.50
CA SER A 100 -6.02 -17.49 14.06
C SER A 100 -6.68 -18.77 13.53
N LEU A 101 -6.58 -19.87 14.25
CA LEU A 101 -7.18 -21.16 13.91
C LEU A 101 -8.66 -21.27 14.29
N SER A 102 -9.24 -20.29 15.02
CA SER A 102 -10.61 -20.41 15.53
C SER A 102 -11.64 -20.59 14.40
N GLU A 103 -11.59 -19.77 13.34
CA GLU A 103 -12.49 -19.88 12.20
C GLU A 103 -12.30 -21.20 11.43
N PHE A 104 -11.04 -21.65 11.33
CA PHE A 104 -10.71 -22.94 10.72
C PHE A 104 -11.29 -24.09 11.55
N THR A 105 -11.14 -24.04 12.88
CA THR A 105 -11.70 -25.00 13.82
C THR A 105 -13.23 -25.10 13.70
N ASP A 106 -13.91 -23.96 13.63
CA ASP A 106 -15.36 -23.90 13.43
C ASP A 106 -15.77 -24.55 12.11
N SER A 107 -15.08 -24.24 11.02
CA SER A 107 -15.35 -24.81 9.69
C SER A 107 -15.13 -26.33 9.64
N VAL A 108 -14.08 -26.83 10.28
CA VAL A 108 -13.80 -28.28 10.42
C VAL A 108 -14.87 -28.94 11.23
N SER A 109 -15.28 -28.37 12.36
CA SER A 109 -16.32 -28.89 13.24
C SER A 109 -17.67 -28.97 12.55
N ASP A 110 -18.07 -27.94 11.82
CA ASP A 110 -19.33 -27.94 11.05
C ASP A 110 -19.34 -29.05 9.98
N ARG A 111 -18.22 -29.26 9.29
CA ARG A 111 -18.13 -30.35 8.28
C ARG A 111 -18.13 -31.75 8.91
N ILE A 112 -17.49 -31.93 10.07
CA ILE A 112 -17.56 -33.19 10.80
C ILE A 112 -19.03 -33.47 11.16
N ARG A 113 -19.72 -32.48 11.72
CA ARG A 113 -21.15 -32.60 12.09
C ARG A 113 -22.04 -32.96 10.89
N ASP A 114 -21.84 -32.31 9.73
CA ASP A 114 -22.68 -32.49 8.56
C ASP A 114 -22.47 -33.86 7.86
N ASN A 115 -21.33 -34.50 8.09
CA ASN A 115 -20.97 -35.75 7.40
C ASN A 115 -20.94 -36.99 8.32
N PHE A 116 -20.88 -36.79 9.63
CA PHE A 116 -20.92 -37.88 10.60
C PHE A 116 -22.13 -37.68 11.50
N ASP A 117 -22.94 -38.73 11.63
CA ASP A 117 -24.14 -38.75 12.47
C ASP A 117 -23.70 -38.66 13.97
N SER A 118 -23.45 -37.43 14.42
CA SER A 118 -22.80 -37.15 15.72
C SER A 118 -23.82 -36.86 16.81
N GLU A 119 -24.69 -37.85 17.14
CA GLU A 119 -25.42 -37.80 18.42
C GLU A 119 -24.49 -37.86 19.65
N MET A 120 -23.17 -38.07 19.42
CA MET A 120 -22.17 -38.24 20.51
C MET A 120 -21.67 -36.92 21.11
N PHE A 121 -21.74 -35.79 20.37
CA PHE A 121 -21.23 -34.51 20.84
C PHE A 121 -22.22 -33.37 20.58
N THR A 122 -22.36 -32.50 21.56
CA THR A 122 -22.98 -31.19 21.26
C THR A 122 -22.08 -30.37 20.35
N PRO A 123 -22.61 -29.36 19.61
CA PRO A 123 -21.79 -28.51 18.74
C PRO A 123 -20.59 -27.87 19.49
N ASP A 124 -20.77 -27.45 20.72
CA ASP A 124 -19.73 -26.81 21.53
C ASP A 124 -18.67 -27.81 22.01
N GLU A 125 -19.07 -29.03 22.38
CA GLU A 125 -18.15 -30.12 22.74
C GLU A 125 -17.29 -30.51 21.51
N LEU A 126 -17.91 -30.64 20.35
CA LEU A 126 -17.20 -30.98 19.12
C LEU A 126 -16.15 -29.89 18.72
N ARG A 127 -16.54 -28.61 18.83
CA ARG A 127 -15.60 -27.51 18.58
C ARG A 127 -14.43 -27.51 19.56
N SER A 128 -14.69 -27.77 20.83
CA SER A 128 -13.65 -27.86 21.87
C SER A 128 -12.69 -29.00 21.58
N GLU A 129 -13.21 -30.19 21.28
CA GLU A 129 -12.44 -31.38 20.94
C GLU A 129 -11.56 -31.18 19.70
N VAL A 130 -12.14 -30.65 18.60
CA VAL A 130 -11.39 -30.34 17.39
C VAL A 130 -10.30 -29.31 17.66
N LYS A 131 -10.60 -28.27 18.43
CA LYS A 131 -9.63 -27.25 18.81
C LYS A 131 -8.47 -27.81 19.63
N GLU A 132 -8.73 -28.63 20.62
CA GLU A 132 -7.69 -29.27 21.45
C GLU A 132 -6.79 -30.15 20.59
N ARG A 133 -7.33 -30.96 19.70
CA ARG A 133 -6.57 -31.85 18.81
C ARG A 133 -5.68 -31.06 17.83
N ILE A 134 -6.18 -29.93 17.30
CA ILE A 134 -5.36 -29.06 16.43
C ILE A 134 -4.23 -28.43 17.25
N ILE A 135 -4.50 -27.94 18.45
CA ILE A 135 -3.50 -27.33 19.34
C ILE A 135 -2.40 -28.32 19.70
N ASP A 136 -2.76 -29.57 19.99
CA ASP A 136 -1.81 -30.64 20.35
C ASP A 136 -0.83 -30.98 19.20
N GLN A 137 -1.23 -30.73 17.96
CA GLN A 137 -0.37 -30.94 16.79
C GLN A 137 0.52 -29.74 16.46
N VAL A 138 0.30 -28.58 17.09
CA VAL A 138 1.13 -27.39 16.92
C VAL A 138 2.45 -27.56 17.65
N THR A 139 3.52 -27.82 16.90
CA THR A 139 4.87 -27.96 17.43
C THR A 139 5.59 -26.64 17.62
N GLU A 140 6.68 -26.65 18.39
CA GLU A 140 7.56 -25.49 18.60
C GLU A 140 8.15 -24.96 17.28
N ALA A 141 8.38 -25.83 16.28
CA ALA A 141 8.84 -25.44 14.96
C ALA A 141 7.81 -24.55 14.24
N HIS A 142 6.51 -24.87 14.36
CA HIS A 142 5.44 -24.07 13.78
C HIS A 142 5.34 -22.71 14.45
N VAL A 143 5.44 -22.65 15.77
CA VAL A 143 5.40 -21.38 16.52
C VAL A 143 6.60 -20.51 16.13
N SER A 144 7.77 -21.08 15.93
CA SER A 144 8.96 -20.34 15.49
C SER A 144 8.80 -19.76 14.08
N GLU A 145 8.12 -20.48 13.17
CA GLU A 145 7.83 -19.99 11.83
C GLU A 145 6.76 -18.89 11.86
N VAL A 146 5.70 -19.07 12.63
CA VAL A 146 4.68 -18.05 12.88
C VAL A 146 5.30 -16.78 13.45
N GLN A 147 6.22 -16.90 14.40
CA GLN A 147 6.91 -15.74 15.00
C GLN A 147 7.65 -14.90 13.97
N LYS A 148 8.28 -15.54 12.98
CA LYS A 148 8.97 -14.83 11.89
C LYS A 148 8.01 -14.09 10.96
N ASN A 149 6.79 -14.62 10.81
CA ASN A 149 5.79 -14.15 9.87
C ASN A 149 4.62 -13.41 10.56
N SER A 150 4.87 -12.84 11.73
CA SER A 150 3.89 -12.08 12.51
C SER A 150 4.44 -10.77 13.02
N LEU A 151 3.52 -9.85 13.30
CA LEU A 151 3.83 -8.49 13.75
C LEU A 151 2.76 -8.02 14.74
N ILE A 152 3.15 -7.21 15.69
CA ILE A 152 2.24 -6.46 16.55
C ILE A 152 2.33 -5.00 16.14
N ALA A 153 1.19 -4.41 15.82
CA ALA A 153 1.06 -2.99 15.50
C ALA A 153 0.36 -2.26 16.65
N HIS A 154 1.00 -1.25 17.19
CA HIS A 154 0.46 -0.38 18.24
C HIS A 154 -0.03 0.93 17.63
N PHE A 155 -1.35 1.14 17.67
CA PHE A 155 -1.96 2.34 17.11
C PHE A 155 -3.07 2.87 18.04
N GLN A 156 -3.05 4.16 18.36
CA GLN A 156 -4.04 4.81 19.22
C GLN A 156 -4.26 4.09 20.56
N GLY A 157 -3.19 3.56 21.17
CA GLY A 157 -3.25 2.87 22.46
C GLY A 157 -3.81 1.45 22.42
N LYS A 158 -4.05 0.90 21.23
CA LYS A 158 -4.45 -0.50 21.02
C LYS A 158 -3.33 -1.27 20.32
N ALA A 159 -3.29 -2.58 20.59
CA ALA A 159 -2.41 -3.52 19.89
C ALA A 159 -3.23 -4.35 18.90
N TYR A 160 -2.73 -4.43 17.67
CA TYR A 160 -3.31 -5.20 16.57
C TYR A 160 -2.32 -6.28 16.16
N PHE A 161 -2.79 -7.52 16.05
CA PHE A 161 -1.96 -8.69 15.77
C PHE A 161 -2.09 -9.07 14.30
N LEU A 162 -0.99 -9.03 13.57
CA LEU A 162 -0.91 -9.35 12.16
C LEU A 162 -0.14 -10.65 11.95
N LEU A 163 -0.71 -11.55 11.19
CA LEU A 163 -0.15 -12.84 10.86
C LEU A 163 -0.16 -13.06 9.35
N ASN A 164 0.97 -13.49 8.82
CA ASN A 164 1.07 -14.10 7.50
C ASN A 164 1.32 -15.60 7.67
N SER A 165 0.43 -16.43 7.16
CA SER A 165 0.63 -17.89 7.15
C SER A 165 1.32 -18.29 5.84
N ASP A 166 2.51 -18.84 5.96
CA ASP A 166 3.24 -19.40 4.83
C ASP A 166 2.73 -20.79 4.40
N ASN A 167 3.30 -21.33 3.31
CA ASN A 167 2.92 -22.63 2.78
C ASN A 167 3.20 -23.80 3.76
N ALA A 168 4.23 -23.70 4.60
CA ALA A 168 4.57 -24.75 5.55
C ALA A 168 3.55 -24.85 6.68
N SER A 169 3.08 -23.71 7.21
CA SER A 169 1.99 -23.68 8.19
C SER A 169 0.68 -24.23 7.63
N ARG A 170 0.45 -24.07 6.32
CA ARG A 170 -0.73 -24.60 5.63
C ARG A 170 -0.74 -26.11 5.51
N GLU A 171 0.39 -26.72 5.12
CA GLU A 171 0.51 -28.17 5.00
C GLU A 171 0.24 -28.86 6.35
N VAL A 172 0.80 -28.30 7.41
CA VAL A 172 0.62 -28.83 8.75
C VAL A 172 -0.84 -28.75 9.24
N ILE A 173 -1.49 -27.63 8.99
CA ILE A 173 -2.91 -27.47 9.36
C ILE A 173 -3.79 -28.41 8.54
N LYS A 174 -3.45 -28.63 7.27
CA LYS A 174 -4.12 -29.61 6.42
C LYS A 174 -3.95 -31.02 6.96
N ASP A 175 -2.73 -31.43 7.27
CA ASP A 175 -2.43 -32.77 7.79
C ASP A 175 -3.11 -32.99 9.16
N ALA A 176 -3.12 -31.98 10.01
CA ALA A 176 -3.85 -32.02 11.29
C ALA A 176 -5.35 -32.21 11.09
N ALA A 177 -5.95 -31.46 10.15
CA ALA A 177 -7.36 -31.59 9.84
C ALA A 177 -7.72 -32.96 9.26
N ASP A 178 -6.87 -33.49 8.38
CA ASP A 178 -7.04 -34.80 7.78
C ASP A 178 -6.97 -35.92 8.83
N ASP A 179 -6.03 -35.85 9.75
CA ASP A 179 -5.92 -36.80 10.87
C ASP A 179 -7.13 -36.77 11.79
N ILE A 180 -7.63 -35.57 12.12
CA ILE A 180 -8.83 -35.38 12.95
C ILE A 180 -10.04 -36.02 12.28
N VAL A 181 -10.29 -35.73 10.99
CA VAL A 181 -11.40 -36.31 10.26
C VAL A 181 -11.31 -37.82 10.19
N GLN A 182 -10.12 -38.41 9.97
CA GLN A 182 -9.94 -39.84 9.96
C GLN A 182 -10.21 -40.49 11.33
N GLN A 183 -9.81 -39.84 12.44
CA GLN A 183 -10.11 -40.31 13.75
C GLN A 183 -11.61 -40.31 14.06
N PHE A 184 -12.30 -39.21 13.77
CA PHE A 184 -13.78 -39.16 13.92
C PHE A 184 -14.48 -40.19 13.05
N ALA A 185 -14.03 -40.46 11.84
CA ALA A 185 -14.55 -41.52 10.98
C ALA A 185 -14.41 -42.90 11.59
N LYS A 186 -13.28 -43.21 12.23
CA LYS A 186 -13.05 -44.48 12.93
C LYS A 186 -13.92 -44.61 14.16
N GLU A 187 -14.04 -43.58 14.98
CA GLU A 187 -14.87 -43.55 16.21
C GLU A 187 -16.37 -43.68 15.91
N SER A 188 -16.83 -43.08 14.78
CA SER A 188 -18.23 -43.22 14.32
C SER A 188 -18.53 -44.57 13.63
N GLY A 189 -17.56 -45.49 13.58
CA GLY A 189 -17.78 -46.84 13.03
C GLY A 189 -17.85 -46.90 11.51
N SER A 190 -17.43 -45.87 10.82
CA SER A 190 -17.34 -45.86 9.35
C SER A 190 -16.28 -46.86 8.88
N LYS A 191 -16.72 -47.86 8.08
CA LYS A 191 -15.84 -48.93 7.54
C LYS A 191 -15.03 -48.50 6.30
N ASN A 192 -15.28 -47.34 5.74
CA ASN A 192 -14.60 -46.85 4.56
C ASN A 192 -13.57 -45.78 4.96
N SER A 193 -12.38 -45.82 4.35
CA SER A 193 -11.45 -44.70 4.41
C SER A 193 -12.16 -43.46 3.87
N VAL A 194 -12.30 -42.47 4.70
CA VAL A 194 -12.93 -41.22 4.32
C VAL A 194 -11.95 -40.48 3.41
N ASP A 195 -12.38 -40.23 2.20
CA ASP A 195 -11.62 -39.42 1.24
C ASP A 195 -11.68 -37.95 1.71
N THR A 196 -10.64 -37.52 2.42
CA THR A 196 -10.54 -36.17 3.00
C THR A 196 -10.50 -35.10 1.94
N GLU A 197 -10.10 -35.39 0.69
CA GLU A 197 -10.22 -34.49 -0.44
C GLU A 197 -11.69 -34.17 -0.77
N ARG A 198 -12.60 -35.14 -0.60
CA ARG A 198 -14.05 -34.93 -0.77
C ARG A 198 -14.64 -33.95 0.22
N PHE A 199 -14.05 -33.83 1.42
CA PHE A 199 -14.53 -32.86 2.41
C PHE A 199 -14.10 -31.43 2.11
N GLY A 200 -13.19 -31.23 1.13
CA GLY A 200 -12.72 -29.90 0.76
C GLY A 200 -12.06 -29.11 1.91
N ILE A 201 -11.64 -29.81 2.97
CA ILE A 201 -11.00 -29.21 4.14
C ILE A 201 -9.65 -28.60 3.73
N GLY A 202 -8.92 -29.26 2.83
CA GLY A 202 -7.72 -28.71 2.23
C GLY A 202 -7.95 -27.40 1.50
N LEU A 203 -9.07 -27.27 0.77
CA LEU A 203 -9.46 -26.03 0.07
C LEU A 203 -9.85 -24.91 1.04
N LEU A 204 -10.50 -25.22 2.16
CA LEU A 204 -10.81 -24.22 3.20
C LEU A 204 -9.56 -23.70 3.89
N GLY A 205 -8.63 -24.58 4.24
CA GLY A 205 -7.32 -24.18 4.77
C GLY A 205 -6.57 -23.28 3.81
N PHE A 206 -6.60 -23.57 2.52
CA PHE A 206 -5.98 -22.76 1.48
C PHE A 206 -6.59 -21.34 1.42
N HIS A 207 -7.91 -21.22 1.39
CA HIS A 207 -8.55 -19.90 1.29
C HIS A 207 -8.47 -19.06 2.56
N MET A 208 -8.46 -19.69 3.73
CA MET A 208 -8.43 -18.96 5.01
C MET A 208 -7.01 -18.54 5.42
N LEU A 209 -5.98 -19.26 4.94
CA LEU A 209 -4.60 -19.06 5.35
C LEU A 209 -3.74 -18.35 4.30
N ASP A 210 -4.30 -18.02 3.13
CA ASP A 210 -3.55 -17.50 1.98
C ASP A 210 -3.25 -16.01 2.02
N ARG A 211 -3.54 -15.31 3.10
CA ARG A 211 -3.40 -13.85 3.16
C ARG A 211 -2.84 -13.40 4.51
N THR A 212 -2.06 -12.34 4.45
CA THR A 212 -1.75 -11.53 5.64
C THR A 212 -3.05 -10.97 6.19
N ARG A 213 -3.31 -11.20 7.48
CA ARG A 213 -4.56 -10.79 8.12
C ARG A 213 -4.35 -10.37 9.57
N PHE A 214 -5.25 -9.52 10.04
CA PHE A 214 -5.37 -9.26 11.46
C PHE A 214 -6.09 -10.42 12.16
N VAL A 215 -5.55 -10.85 13.30
CA VAL A 215 -6.03 -12.08 13.99
C VAL A 215 -7.35 -11.86 14.72
N ARG A 216 -7.60 -10.66 15.24
CA ARG A 216 -8.82 -10.34 16.00
C ARG A 216 -9.57 -9.19 15.35
N GLU A 217 -9.02 -8.01 15.48
CA GLU A 217 -9.62 -6.74 15.11
C GLU A 217 -8.67 -6.03 14.13
N SER A 218 -9.19 -5.47 13.07
CA SER A 218 -8.41 -4.63 12.16
C SER A 218 -8.35 -3.20 12.70
N PRO A 219 -7.22 -2.50 12.53
CA PRO A 219 -7.17 -1.08 12.84
C PRO A 219 -8.14 -0.30 11.95
N PRO A 220 -8.51 0.93 12.35
CA PRO A 220 -9.39 1.76 11.56
C PRO A 220 -8.72 2.11 10.23
N ARG A 221 -9.49 2.15 9.17
CA ARG A 221 -9.06 2.71 7.88
C ARG A 221 -9.13 4.23 7.92
N SER A 222 -8.29 4.87 7.15
CA SER A 222 -8.30 6.31 6.96
C SER A 222 -8.35 6.62 5.47
N GLU A 223 -9.29 7.46 5.08
CA GLU A 223 -9.45 7.95 3.71
C GLU A 223 -8.69 9.26 3.44
N SER A 224 -7.93 9.77 4.44
CA SER A 224 -7.23 11.05 4.35
C SER A 224 -5.87 11.00 3.67
N VAL A 225 -5.40 9.85 3.21
CA VAL A 225 -4.12 9.66 2.53
C VAL A 225 -4.31 8.73 1.34
N SER A 226 -3.97 9.22 0.16
CA SER A 226 -3.92 8.42 -1.06
C SER A 226 -2.47 8.07 -1.40
N PHE A 227 -2.19 6.81 -1.71
CA PHE A 227 -0.88 6.34 -2.17
C PHE A 227 -0.99 5.88 -3.62
N ILE A 228 -0.25 6.55 -4.48
CA ILE A 228 -0.22 6.29 -5.92
C ILE A 228 1.15 5.73 -6.28
N ASP A 229 1.21 4.42 -6.53
CA ASP A 229 2.38 3.75 -7.09
C ASP A 229 2.28 3.74 -8.61
N THR A 230 3.16 4.48 -9.27
CA THR A 230 3.13 4.59 -10.73
C THR A 230 3.53 3.32 -11.46
N HIS A 231 4.18 2.37 -10.80
CA HIS A 231 4.48 1.05 -11.38
C HIS A 231 3.21 0.21 -11.62
N ASP A 232 2.17 0.43 -10.83
CA ASP A 232 0.89 -0.27 -10.96
C ASP A 232 -0.08 0.40 -11.94
N LEU A 233 0.16 1.66 -12.32
CA LEU A 233 -0.75 2.46 -13.16
C LEU A 233 -0.74 2.11 -14.67
N THR A 234 0.06 1.16 -15.12
CA THR A 234 -0.03 0.64 -16.50
C THR A 234 -1.29 -0.22 -16.72
N ILE A 235 -2.03 -0.48 -15.65
CA ILE A 235 -3.31 -1.17 -15.65
C ILE A 235 -4.42 -0.14 -15.85
N ARG A 236 -5.46 -0.54 -16.60
CA ARG A 236 -6.67 0.28 -16.77
C ARG A 236 -7.27 0.63 -15.40
N PRO A 237 -7.63 1.90 -15.12
CA PRO A 237 -8.32 2.28 -13.89
C PRO A 237 -9.58 1.42 -13.65
N GLU A 238 -9.81 1.04 -12.40
CA GLU A 238 -11.04 0.32 -12.02
C GLU A 238 -12.23 1.24 -12.15
N LYS A 239 -13.32 0.74 -12.76
CA LYS A 239 -14.59 1.46 -12.88
C LYS A 239 -15.32 1.42 -11.54
N GLU A 240 -15.72 2.59 -11.06
CA GLU A 240 -16.51 2.73 -9.84
C GLU A 240 -18.01 2.70 -10.14
N SER A 241 -18.45 3.60 -11.02
CA SER A 241 -19.81 3.64 -11.54
C SER A 241 -19.84 4.35 -12.89
N ASP A 242 -20.80 4.02 -13.76
CA ASP A 242 -20.88 4.63 -15.10
C ASP A 242 -21.05 6.16 -15.06
N GLU A 243 -21.65 6.73 -14.01
CA GLU A 243 -21.90 8.17 -13.86
C GLU A 243 -20.65 8.91 -13.33
N ALA A 244 -19.99 8.38 -12.28
CA ALA A 244 -18.75 8.94 -11.74
C ALA A 244 -17.60 8.84 -12.75
N ASP A 245 -17.46 7.70 -13.42
CA ASP A 245 -16.46 7.47 -14.45
C ASP A 245 -16.61 8.44 -15.63
N ALA A 246 -17.84 8.81 -16.00
CA ALA A 246 -18.09 9.75 -17.07
C ALA A 246 -17.60 11.17 -16.70
N VAL A 247 -17.84 11.63 -15.47
CA VAL A 247 -17.38 12.94 -14.99
C VAL A 247 -15.86 12.99 -14.95
N LYS A 248 -15.22 12.00 -14.32
CA LYS A 248 -13.75 11.90 -14.27
C LYS A 248 -13.15 11.85 -15.68
N THR A 249 -13.78 11.13 -16.60
CA THR A 249 -13.32 11.03 -17.99
C THR A 249 -13.38 12.38 -18.71
N ASP A 250 -14.46 13.14 -18.52
CA ASP A 250 -14.62 14.48 -19.12
C ASP A 250 -13.57 15.45 -18.55
N ASP A 251 -13.31 15.44 -17.25
CA ASP A 251 -12.32 16.29 -16.59
C ASP A 251 -10.89 15.97 -17.07
N ILE A 252 -10.57 14.70 -17.22
CA ILE A 252 -9.28 14.25 -17.76
C ILE A 252 -9.16 14.65 -19.24
N GLU A 253 -10.20 14.47 -20.03
CA GLU A 253 -10.24 14.87 -21.44
C GLU A 253 -9.99 16.37 -21.57
N GLU A 254 -10.72 17.20 -20.80
CA GLU A 254 -10.52 18.65 -20.79
C GLU A 254 -9.07 19.01 -20.41
N PHE A 255 -8.53 18.36 -19.39
CA PHE A 255 -7.15 18.58 -18.96
C PHE A 255 -6.13 18.23 -20.05
N LEU A 256 -6.25 17.06 -20.68
CA LEU A 256 -5.33 16.60 -21.73
C LEU A 256 -5.36 17.51 -22.96
N ILE A 257 -6.55 17.96 -23.39
CA ILE A 257 -6.75 18.82 -24.56
C ILE A 257 -6.28 20.25 -24.27
N LYS A 258 -6.66 20.82 -23.12
CA LYS A 258 -6.35 22.20 -22.76
C LYS A 258 -4.85 22.46 -22.58
N ASN A 259 -4.13 21.45 -22.07
CA ASN A 259 -2.69 21.55 -21.85
C ASN A 259 -1.87 20.96 -23.02
N GLU A 260 -2.51 20.57 -24.11
CA GLU A 260 -1.86 20.02 -25.31
C GLU A 260 -0.90 18.84 -24.98
N ILE A 261 -1.29 18.03 -23.96
CA ILE A 261 -0.45 16.94 -23.44
C ILE A 261 -0.28 15.83 -24.50
N VAL A 262 -1.33 15.60 -25.28
CA VAL A 262 -1.35 14.60 -26.33
C VAL A 262 -1.73 15.26 -27.65
N ASP A 263 -0.80 15.25 -28.59
CA ASP A 263 -1.02 15.80 -29.94
C ASP A 263 -2.25 15.17 -30.58
N ASP A 264 -3.05 16.01 -31.23
CA ASP A 264 -4.20 15.61 -32.05
C ASP A 264 -5.34 14.90 -31.26
N LEU A 265 -5.29 14.85 -29.93
CA LEU A 265 -6.35 14.28 -29.11
C LEU A 265 -7.66 15.05 -29.27
N ARG A 266 -8.77 14.33 -29.47
CA ARG A 266 -10.11 14.90 -29.64
C ARG A 266 -11.11 14.40 -28.61
N SER A 267 -11.01 13.16 -28.22
CA SER A 267 -11.79 12.63 -27.12
C SER A 267 -11.10 11.41 -26.51
N PHE A 268 -11.42 11.19 -25.26
CA PHE A 268 -10.87 10.11 -24.46
C PHE A 268 -11.99 9.41 -23.70
N ASN A 269 -11.92 8.11 -23.63
CA ASN A 269 -12.59 7.31 -22.62
C ASN A 269 -11.75 6.05 -22.35
N LEU A 270 -12.09 5.32 -21.30
CA LEU A 270 -11.32 4.12 -20.90
C LEU A 270 -11.38 2.97 -21.91
N ASP A 271 -12.22 3.02 -22.92
CA ASP A 271 -12.26 2.02 -23.99
C ASP A 271 -11.48 2.46 -25.23
N ASN A 272 -11.58 3.77 -25.59
CA ASN A 272 -11.01 4.28 -26.83
C ASN A 272 -10.50 5.72 -26.68
N VAL A 273 -9.44 6.01 -27.42
CA VAL A 273 -8.87 7.35 -27.59
C VAL A 273 -9.05 7.79 -29.04
N VAL A 274 -9.63 8.95 -29.27
CA VAL A 274 -9.91 9.49 -30.63
C VAL A 274 -8.96 10.61 -30.96
N PHE A 275 -8.31 10.49 -32.08
CA PHE A 275 -7.38 11.45 -32.66
C PHE A 275 -7.92 12.06 -33.93
N GLU A 276 -7.46 13.25 -34.28
CA GLU A 276 -7.74 13.90 -35.55
C GLU A 276 -6.44 14.28 -36.28
N ALA A 277 -6.11 13.61 -37.38
CA ALA A 277 -4.95 13.90 -38.19
C ALA A 277 -5.05 15.28 -38.87
N ASP A 278 -3.93 15.84 -39.28
CA ASP A 278 -3.85 17.13 -40.02
C ASP A 278 -4.80 17.22 -41.24
N SER A 279 -5.15 16.09 -41.83
CA SER A 279 -6.11 15.98 -42.92
C SER A 279 -7.56 16.17 -42.48
N GLY A 280 -7.86 16.35 -41.20
CA GLY A 280 -9.20 16.40 -40.63
C GLY A 280 -9.87 15.01 -40.49
N LYS A 281 -9.14 13.93 -40.75
CA LYS A 281 -9.65 12.57 -40.61
C LYS A 281 -9.51 12.10 -39.14
N LYS A 282 -10.64 11.70 -38.56
CA LYS A 282 -10.67 11.10 -37.22
C LYS A 282 -10.40 9.59 -37.28
N TYR A 283 -9.63 9.10 -36.29
CA TYR A 283 -9.40 7.68 -36.09
C TYR A 283 -9.40 7.36 -34.59
N SER A 284 -9.74 6.13 -34.25
CA SER A 284 -9.82 5.67 -32.86
C SER A 284 -8.77 4.60 -32.61
N VAL A 285 -8.13 4.69 -31.46
CA VAL A 285 -7.19 3.69 -30.94
C VAL A 285 -7.77 3.14 -29.65
N PRO A 286 -7.91 1.81 -29.50
CA PRO A 286 -8.31 1.24 -28.22
C PRO A 286 -7.33 1.65 -27.11
N TYR A 287 -7.86 1.96 -25.90
CA TYR A 287 -7.06 2.40 -24.77
C TYR A 287 -5.92 1.42 -24.43
N GLU A 288 -6.17 0.13 -24.52
CA GLU A 288 -5.20 -0.93 -24.25
C GLU A 288 -3.94 -0.87 -25.14
N PHE A 289 -4.05 -0.28 -26.35
CA PHE A 289 -2.94 -0.10 -27.28
C PHE A 289 -2.20 1.24 -27.12
N MET A 290 -2.63 2.08 -26.18
CA MET A 290 -1.88 3.29 -25.85
C MET A 290 -0.57 2.95 -25.15
N GLY A 291 0.43 3.80 -25.32
CA GLY A 291 1.74 3.63 -24.68
C GLY A 291 1.65 3.78 -23.16
N ASP A 292 2.59 3.13 -22.44
CA ASP A 292 2.61 3.11 -20.96
C ASP A 292 2.66 4.50 -20.35
N GLY A 293 3.37 5.46 -20.96
CA GLY A 293 3.40 6.85 -20.49
C GLY A 293 2.04 7.55 -20.55
N PHE A 294 1.22 7.27 -21.58
CA PHE A 294 -0.15 7.78 -21.64
C PHE A 294 -1.02 7.14 -20.55
N LYS A 295 -0.91 5.83 -20.37
CA LYS A 295 -1.65 5.11 -19.33
C LYS A 295 -1.28 5.59 -17.93
N ALA A 296 0.01 5.82 -17.68
CA ALA A 296 0.51 6.32 -16.41
C ALA A 296 -0.06 7.71 -16.07
N ILE A 297 -0.06 8.66 -17.03
CA ILE A 297 -0.64 9.98 -16.78
C ILE A 297 -2.15 9.89 -16.53
N ILE A 298 -2.88 9.07 -17.29
CA ILE A 298 -4.31 8.85 -17.06
C ILE A 298 -4.55 8.26 -15.67
N GLY A 299 -3.79 7.24 -15.27
CA GLY A 299 -3.91 6.63 -13.94
C GLY A 299 -3.67 7.63 -12.81
N ILE A 300 -2.62 8.46 -12.92
CA ILE A 300 -2.35 9.52 -11.93
C ILE A 300 -3.48 10.54 -11.88
N LEU A 301 -3.96 11.01 -13.04
CA LEU A 301 -5.06 11.98 -13.11
C LEU A 301 -6.36 11.38 -12.57
N TRP A 302 -6.61 10.10 -12.81
CA TRP A 302 -7.78 9.39 -12.32
C TRP A 302 -7.85 9.39 -10.80
N GLU A 303 -6.71 9.15 -10.14
CA GLU A 303 -6.61 9.18 -8.68
C GLU A 303 -6.63 10.62 -8.12
N LEU A 304 -5.99 11.57 -8.82
CA LEU A 304 -5.87 12.96 -8.34
C LEU A 304 -7.13 13.81 -8.56
N LEU A 305 -7.98 13.47 -9.53
CA LEU A 305 -9.23 14.16 -9.82
C LEU A 305 -10.44 13.55 -9.09
N ASP A 306 -10.19 12.63 -8.16
CA ASP A 306 -11.24 12.17 -7.27
C ASP A 306 -11.71 13.30 -6.36
N ASP A 307 -13.02 13.53 -6.27
CA ASP A 307 -13.62 14.56 -5.40
C ASP A 307 -13.25 14.33 -3.92
N GLU A 308 -12.95 13.09 -3.53
CA GLU A 308 -12.54 12.72 -2.18
C GLU A 308 -11.10 13.12 -1.86
N THR A 309 -10.23 13.32 -2.86
CA THR A 309 -8.82 13.71 -2.66
C THR A 309 -8.60 15.21 -2.39
N THR A 310 -9.65 16.02 -2.48
CA THR A 310 -9.55 17.47 -2.24
C THR A 310 -9.18 17.78 -0.80
N GLY A 311 -7.99 18.35 -0.58
CA GLY A 311 -7.49 18.74 0.74
C GLY A 311 -6.85 17.61 1.54
N GLU A 312 -6.52 16.51 0.91
CA GLU A 312 -5.88 15.34 1.47
C GLU A 312 -4.36 15.31 1.27
N ILE A 313 -3.77 14.24 1.74
CA ILE A 313 -2.35 13.96 1.59
C ILE A 313 -2.20 12.95 0.45
N VAL A 314 -1.45 13.32 -0.57
CA VAL A 314 -1.13 12.44 -1.71
C VAL A 314 0.34 12.03 -1.64
N LEU A 315 0.55 10.73 -1.61
CA LEU A 315 1.85 10.09 -1.67
C LEU A 315 2.03 9.54 -3.08
N LEU A 316 2.99 10.09 -3.83
CA LEU A 316 3.17 9.78 -5.24
C LEU A 316 4.57 9.19 -5.47
N GLU A 317 4.64 7.92 -5.84
CA GLU A 317 5.91 7.24 -6.07
C GLU A 317 6.32 7.29 -7.53
N GLU A 318 7.50 7.89 -7.81
CA GLU A 318 8.18 7.93 -9.11
C GLU A 318 7.29 8.34 -10.31
N PRO A 319 6.56 9.46 -10.26
CA PRO A 319 5.54 9.81 -11.27
C PRO A 319 6.06 10.02 -12.69
N GLY A 320 7.37 10.15 -12.87
CA GLY A 320 7.99 10.34 -14.20
C GLY A 320 8.44 9.04 -14.87
N VAL A 321 8.23 7.88 -14.27
CA VAL A 321 8.65 6.59 -14.84
C VAL A 321 7.79 6.29 -16.08
N HIS A 322 8.47 5.90 -17.17
CA HIS A 322 7.85 5.60 -18.48
C HIS A 322 7.20 6.78 -19.22
N MET A 323 7.28 8.02 -18.71
CA MET A 323 6.70 9.19 -19.35
C MET A 323 7.68 9.91 -20.27
N HIS A 324 7.15 10.47 -21.35
CA HIS A 324 7.89 11.43 -22.16
C HIS A 324 8.11 12.74 -21.35
N PRO A 325 9.27 13.44 -21.50
CA PRO A 325 9.55 14.68 -20.76
C PRO A 325 8.43 15.73 -20.81
N GLY A 326 7.71 15.83 -21.94
CA GLY A 326 6.54 16.70 -22.05
C GLY A 326 5.42 16.34 -21.09
N TYR A 327 5.10 15.06 -20.94
CA TYR A 327 4.07 14.59 -19.99
C TYR A 327 4.50 14.82 -18.53
N VAL A 328 5.79 14.60 -18.25
CA VAL A 328 6.37 14.84 -16.92
C VAL A 328 6.16 16.30 -16.49
N ARG A 329 6.41 17.25 -17.39
CA ARG A 329 6.25 18.69 -17.13
C ARG A 329 4.81 19.07 -16.87
N GLU A 330 3.88 18.61 -17.70
CA GLU A 330 2.46 18.93 -17.55
C GLU A 330 1.88 18.33 -16.28
N LEU A 331 2.29 17.11 -15.95
CA LEU A 331 1.94 16.49 -14.68
C LEU A 331 2.46 17.30 -13.48
N LEU A 332 3.69 17.81 -13.56
CA LEU A 332 4.25 18.67 -12.52
C LEU A 332 3.42 19.94 -12.32
N TYR A 333 3.05 20.62 -13.39
CA TYR A 333 2.22 21.82 -13.29
C TYR A 333 0.85 21.51 -12.70
N PHE A 334 0.29 20.36 -13.02
CA PHE A 334 -0.95 19.90 -12.43
C PHE A 334 -0.81 19.64 -10.92
N ILE A 335 0.27 18.97 -10.49
CA ILE A 335 0.59 18.72 -9.08
C ILE A 335 0.70 20.04 -8.31
N ILE A 336 1.45 21.04 -8.84
CA ILE A 336 1.59 22.35 -8.22
C ILE A 336 0.24 23.06 -8.11
N ARG A 337 -0.59 22.98 -9.17
CA ARG A 337 -1.91 23.61 -9.20
C ARG A 337 -2.85 23.01 -8.16
N ILE A 338 -2.94 21.69 -8.03
CA ILE A 338 -3.78 21.02 -7.02
C ILE A 338 -3.31 21.40 -5.60
N ALA A 339 -2.00 21.37 -5.37
CA ALA A 339 -1.46 21.75 -4.07
C ALA A 339 -1.82 23.19 -3.70
N ARG A 340 -1.76 24.12 -4.66
CA ARG A 340 -2.07 25.54 -4.45
C ARG A 340 -3.57 25.81 -4.34
N GLU A 341 -4.41 25.24 -5.22
CA GLU A 341 -5.83 25.59 -5.33
C GLU A 341 -6.70 24.77 -4.38
N ASN A 342 -6.44 23.48 -4.26
CA ASN A 342 -7.23 22.57 -3.42
C ASN A 342 -6.64 22.42 -2.02
N GLY A 343 -5.42 22.90 -1.78
CA GLY A 343 -4.74 22.75 -0.51
C GLY A 343 -4.26 21.32 -0.23
N THR A 344 -4.19 20.46 -1.25
CA THR A 344 -3.66 19.09 -1.16
C THR A 344 -2.18 19.13 -0.79
N GLN A 345 -1.76 18.30 0.18
CA GLN A 345 -0.35 18.12 0.49
C GLN A 345 0.20 16.95 -0.29
N ILE A 346 1.32 17.17 -0.96
CA ILE A 346 1.94 16.17 -1.85
C ILE A 346 3.34 15.83 -1.36
N LEU A 347 3.60 14.51 -1.20
CA LEU A 347 4.92 13.96 -1.01
C LEU A 347 5.21 13.07 -2.22
N THR A 348 6.17 13.44 -3.05
CA THR A 348 6.53 12.69 -4.24
C THR A 348 7.99 12.25 -4.23
N THR A 349 8.24 10.98 -4.58
CA THR A 349 9.61 10.49 -4.75
C THR A 349 10.02 10.57 -6.22
N THR A 350 11.28 10.85 -6.50
CA THR A 350 11.82 10.72 -7.84
C THR A 350 13.34 10.55 -7.86
N HIS A 351 13.81 9.90 -8.91
CA HIS A 351 15.21 9.91 -9.34
C HIS A 351 15.36 10.50 -10.76
N ASN A 352 14.26 10.99 -11.36
CA ASN A 352 14.25 11.59 -12.70
C ASN A 352 14.77 13.04 -12.62
N HIS A 353 15.90 13.29 -13.30
CA HIS A 353 16.52 14.61 -13.35
C HIS A 353 15.59 15.65 -13.99
N ASP A 354 14.89 15.30 -15.04
CA ASP A 354 14.00 16.23 -15.75
C ASP A 354 12.83 16.63 -14.83
N PHE A 355 12.25 15.69 -14.09
CA PHE A 355 11.20 15.98 -13.10
C PHE A 355 11.69 16.95 -12.03
N ILE A 356 12.93 16.77 -11.52
CA ILE A 356 13.52 17.66 -10.51
C ILE A 356 13.75 19.05 -11.10
N THR A 357 14.36 19.15 -12.30
CA THR A 357 14.72 20.42 -12.92
C THR A 357 13.52 21.24 -13.36
N ASP A 358 12.42 20.59 -13.72
CA ASP A 358 11.20 21.26 -14.14
C ASP A 358 10.52 22.07 -13.02
N PHE A 359 10.78 21.77 -11.72
CA PHE A 359 10.38 22.65 -10.61
C PHE A 359 11.05 24.02 -10.63
N PHE A 360 12.22 24.17 -11.28
CA PHE A 360 13.04 25.37 -11.26
C PHE A 360 13.13 26.05 -12.62
N THR A 361 12.20 25.72 -13.54
CA THR A 361 12.19 26.30 -14.88
C THR A 361 11.60 27.73 -14.91
N GLU A 362 11.95 28.46 -15.97
CA GLU A 362 11.37 29.79 -16.22
C GLU A 362 9.90 29.73 -16.67
N ASN A 363 9.40 28.56 -17.01
CA ASN A 363 8.03 28.37 -17.51
C ASN A 363 6.95 28.45 -16.42
N LEU A 364 7.34 28.34 -15.14
CA LEU A 364 6.43 28.55 -14.01
C LEU A 364 5.95 30.01 -13.99
N THR A 365 4.65 30.19 -13.75
CA THR A 365 4.07 31.50 -13.50
C THR A 365 4.61 32.12 -12.22
N GLU A 366 4.55 33.46 -12.11
CA GLU A 366 4.97 34.15 -10.89
C GLU A 366 4.21 33.67 -9.65
N GLY A 367 2.90 33.39 -9.78
CA GLY A 367 2.08 32.86 -8.69
C GLY A 367 2.49 31.46 -8.23
N GLU A 368 2.95 30.62 -9.14
CA GLU A 368 3.47 29.28 -8.82
C GLU A 368 4.84 29.37 -8.13
N ARG A 369 5.71 30.27 -8.59
CA ARG A 369 7.02 30.47 -7.93
C ARG A 369 6.87 31.01 -6.53
N VAL A 370 6.02 32.01 -6.31
CA VAL A 370 5.72 32.53 -4.96
C VAL A 370 5.18 31.42 -4.08
N PHE A 371 4.24 30.61 -4.57
CA PHE A 371 3.72 29.48 -3.83
C PHE A 371 4.82 28.46 -3.46
N LEU A 372 5.67 28.09 -4.41
CA LEU A 372 6.76 27.15 -4.15
C LEU A 372 7.82 27.72 -3.21
N SER A 373 8.12 29.02 -3.26
CA SER A 373 9.08 29.63 -2.33
C SER A 373 8.64 29.53 -0.86
N GLU A 374 7.32 29.45 -0.60
CA GLU A 374 6.76 29.33 0.75
C GLU A 374 6.43 27.89 1.14
N GLU A 375 6.06 27.04 0.16
CA GLU A 375 5.39 25.77 0.40
C GLU A 375 6.07 24.57 -0.26
N PHE A 376 7.33 24.68 -0.63
CA PHE A 376 8.13 23.61 -1.20
C PHE A 376 9.26 23.18 -0.27
N SER A 377 9.52 21.87 -0.22
CA SER A 377 10.71 21.27 0.37
C SER A 377 11.30 20.19 -0.54
N LEU A 378 12.60 20.26 -0.75
CA LEU A 378 13.37 19.15 -1.31
C LEU A 378 14.00 18.35 -0.19
N ILE A 379 13.62 17.09 -0.07
CA ILE A 379 14.13 16.15 0.94
C ILE A 379 15.10 15.20 0.25
N GLN A 380 16.39 15.48 0.36
CA GLN A 380 17.43 14.63 -0.23
C GLN A 380 17.81 13.51 0.74
N MET A 381 17.33 12.30 0.45
CA MET A 381 17.57 11.12 1.26
C MET A 381 19.00 10.60 1.10
N GLN A 382 19.67 10.40 2.21
CA GLN A 382 20.96 9.74 2.35
C GLN A 382 20.81 8.48 3.20
N GLN A 383 21.87 7.69 3.31
CA GLN A 383 21.83 6.54 4.20
C GLN A 383 21.75 7.03 5.66
N ASN A 384 20.59 6.82 6.30
CA ASN A 384 20.29 7.21 7.69
C ASN A 384 20.24 8.72 7.97
N ALA A 385 20.09 9.56 6.97
CA ALA A 385 19.91 10.99 7.10
C ALA A 385 19.09 11.56 5.93
N ALA A 386 18.59 12.77 6.10
CA ALA A 386 18.06 13.55 5.00
C ALA A 386 18.48 15.01 5.16
N ASP A 387 18.85 15.63 4.04
CA ASP A 387 19.02 17.07 3.96
C ASP A 387 17.73 17.67 3.40
N VAL A 388 17.20 18.67 4.10
CA VAL A 388 15.97 19.36 3.68
C VAL A 388 16.35 20.75 3.20
N MET A 389 16.03 21.07 1.96
CA MET A 389 16.30 22.35 1.30
C MET A 389 15.01 23.07 1.01
N THR A 390 14.98 24.37 1.17
CA THR A 390 13.93 25.27 0.66
C THR A 390 13.97 25.32 -0.86
N TYR A 391 12.96 25.98 -1.46
CA TYR A 391 12.92 26.18 -2.90
C TYR A 391 14.17 26.94 -3.42
N GLU A 392 14.53 28.05 -2.73
CA GLU A 392 15.66 28.88 -3.10
C GLU A 392 17.01 28.15 -2.98
N GLU A 393 17.20 27.39 -1.87
CA GLU A 393 18.42 26.59 -1.66
C GLU A 393 18.59 25.50 -2.70
N ALA A 394 17.48 24.83 -3.09
CA ALA A 394 17.50 23.81 -4.13
C ALA A 394 17.76 24.43 -5.52
N GLU A 395 17.16 25.59 -5.83
CA GLU A 395 17.38 26.31 -7.06
C GLU A 395 18.84 26.80 -7.20
N GLU A 396 19.42 27.38 -6.15
CA GLU A 396 20.82 27.79 -6.07
C GLU A 396 21.74 26.59 -6.27
N SER A 397 21.48 25.50 -5.58
CA SER A 397 22.24 24.24 -5.67
C SER A 397 22.26 23.71 -7.11
N LEU A 398 21.12 23.75 -7.79
CA LEU A 398 20.99 23.25 -9.15
C LEU A 398 21.64 24.21 -10.17
N LYS A 399 21.31 25.51 -10.12
CA LYS A 399 21.65 26.48 -11.19
C LYS A 399 23.06 27.06 -11.02
N GLU A 400 23.49 27.40 -9.80
CA GLU A 400 24.75 28.04 -9.53
C GLU A 400 25.86 27.06 -9.18
N LEU A 401 25.57 26.06 -8.33
CA LEU A 401 26.54 25.09 -7.89
C LEU A 401 26.61 23.86 -8.81
N HIS A 402 25.67 23.71 -9.73
CA HIS A 402 25.57 22.57 -10.65
C HIS A 402 25.56 21.21 -9.93
N LEU A 403 24.95 21.16 -8.74
CA LEU A 403 24.84 19.94 -7.96
C LEU A 403 23.75 19.03 -8.52
N ASP A 404 24.01 17.73 -8.46
CA ASP A 404 23.01 16.74 -8.80
C ASP A 404 22.10 16.48 -7.60
N LEU A 405 20.90 17.03 -7.64
CA LEU A 405 19.91 16.91 -6.55
C LEU A 405 19.36 15.48 -6.38
N ARG A 406 19.76 14.52 -7.22
CA ARG A 406 19.47 13.09 -7.03
C ARG A 406 20.33 12.46 -5.93
N GLY A 407 21.27 13.20 -5.34
CA GLY A 407 22.15 12.71 -4.28
C GLY A 407 23.32 11.84 -4.78
N LEU A 408 23.82 12.12 -5.98
CA LEU A 408 24.98 11.42 -6.59
C LEU A 408 26.30 11.91 -6.03
#